data_600cd4d0a6ed6fee2669a5c30e14129e
#
_entry.id   600cd4d0a6ed6fee2669a5c30e14129e
#
_cell.length_a   1.000
_cell.length_b   1.000
_cell.length_c   1.000
_cell.angle_alpha   90.00
_cell.angle_beta   90.00
_cell.angle_gamma   90.00
#
_symmetry.space_group_name_H-M   'P 1'
#
loop_
_entity.id
_entity.type
_entity.pdbx_description
1 polymer ?
#
loop_
_entity_poly.entity_id
_entity_poly.type
_entity_poly.pdbx_seq_one_letter_code
_entity_poly.pdbx_strand_id
1 'polypeptide(L)'
;ITFGQTVTILMRMLGYQDSDVGAIWPQGYLNAAANIGLTDGVTMNANAKVNRAQAAQLFCNLLRADLKGGGEYATKLGTLVQDTILLDVAATAEDGSANAIKTTDKTYKVADRPADASMAGRKGTLLLNASGRVLTFIPDKDTSRKIITVSDKSQDSLTDSSGKQYKIHSAVKAYYNGEEKTFGDVQPNIRVGASVTLFFDAAGDLDYLFVSGAVADEAVIVGAQGSTAGFERLTDSSSYAIYKNGMPSSASELRQYDVATYDAATNTIRVSDTKITAYYTYAEPNTTSPVKVKFLGQELPALRSAADSLSGFKLGEQVTFLLTEDNQVAGAVSPQKARGNAVGIATSVSTNE
;
A
#
# COMPACT_ATOMS: atom_id res chain seq x y z
N ILE A 1 -1.68 -12.71 -28.11
CA ILE A 1 -2.09 -11.40 -28.60
C ILE A 1 -0.93 -10.42 -28.52
N THR A 2 -0.70 -9.61 -29.57
CA THR A 2 0.37 -8.62 -29.60
C THR A 2 -0.07 -7.29 -28.97
N PHE A 3 0.91 -6.42 -28.67
CA PHE A 3 0.63 -5.10 -28.12
C PHE A 3 -0.23 -4.25 -29.07
N GLY A 4 0.10 -4.21 -30.35
CA GLY A 4 -0.70 -3.49 -31.35
C GLY A 4 -2.15 -4.01 -31.43
N GLN A 5 -2.34 -5.33 -31.40
CA GLN A 5 -3.69 -5.93 -31.38
C GLN A 5 -4.46 -5.59 -30.09
N THR A 6 -3.79 -5.69 -28.93
CA THR A 6 -4.42 -5.36 -27.63
C THR A 6 -4.86 -3.90 -27.60
N VAL A 7 -3.96 -2.96 -27.96
CA VAL A 7 -4.27 -1.54 -27.97
C VAL A 7 -5.41 -1.22 -28.95
N THR A 8 -5.39 -1.84 -30.15
CA THR A 8 -6.48 -1.67 -31.12
C THR A 8 -7.84 -2.08 -30.54
N ILE A 9 -7.91 -3.23 -29.85
CA ILE A 9 -9.14 -3.69 -29.22
C ILE A 9 -9.61 -2.68 -28.17
N LEU A 10 -8.72 -2.25 -27.27
CA LEU A 10 -9.07 -1.31 -26.21
C LEU A 10 -9.53 0.05 -26.75
N MET A 11 -8.86 0.57 -27.79
CA MET A 11 -9.27 1.81 -28.44
C MET A 11 -10.66 1.70 -29.11
N ARG A 12 -10.96 0.55 -29.71
CA ARG A 12 -12.29 0.29 -30.27
C ARG A 12 -13.36 0.19 -29.16
N MET A 13 -13.03 -0.34 -27.98
CA MET A 13 -13.92 -0.32 -26.82
C MET A 13 -14.23 1.10 -26.35
N LEU A 14 -13.28 2.04 -26.50
CA LEU A 14 -13.46 3.47 -26.25
C LEU A 14 -14.23 4.21 -27.36
N GLY A 15 -14.54 3.53 -28.49
CA GLY A 15 -15.31 4.08 -29.60
C GLY A 15 -14.49 4.64 -30.75
N TYR A 16 -13.16 4.45 -30.76
CA TYR A 16 -12.31 4.85 -31.87
C TYR A 16 -12.40 3.87 -33.03
N GLN A 17 -12.41 4.38 -34.25
CA GLN A 17 -12.47 3.62 -35.48
C GLN A 17 -11.23 3.90 -36.36
N ASP A 18 -11.05 3.13 -37.43
CA ASP A 18 -9.91 3.29 -38.36
C ASP A 18 -9.88 4.69 -38.96
N SER A 19 -11.05 5.29 -39.22
CA SER A 19 -11.18 6.68 -39.71
C SER A 19 -10.65 7.74 -38.72
N ASP A 20 -10.57 7.43 -37.42
CA ASP A 20 -10.14 8.37 -36.39
C ASP A 20 -8.64 8.37 -36.17
N VAL A 21 -7.99 7.26 -36.45
CA VAL A 21 -6.59 7.01 -36.09
C VAL A 21 -5.65 6.96 -37.30
N GLY A 22 -6.22 7.05 -38.53
CA GLY A 22 -5.48 7.02 -39.77
C GLY A 22 -5.23 5.61 -40.30
N ALA A 23 -4.77 5.52 -41.57
CA ALA A 23 -4.75 4.31 -42.38
C ALA A 23 -3.66 3.28 -41.99
N ILE A 24 -2.68 3.65 -41.17
CA ILE A 24 -1.52 2.78 -40.90
C ILE A 24 -1.76 1.98 -39.63
N TRP A 25 -2.18 0.74 -39.78
CA TRP A 25 -2.35 -0.19 -38.65
C TRP A 25 -1.02 -0.87 -38.28
N PRO A 26 -0.68 -1.08 -37.01
CA PRO A 26 -1.39 -0.60 -35.80
C PRO A 26 -0.96 0.78 -35.33
N GLN A 27 -0.07 1.47 -36.03
CA GLN A 27 0.59 2.68 -35.60
C GLN A 27 -0.38 3.81 -35.27
N GLY A 28 -1.44 3.98 -36.06
CA GLY A 28 -2.47 4.97 -35.81
C GLY A 28 -3.15 4.77 -34.42
N TYR A 29 -3.51 3.54 -34.10
CA TYR A 29 -4.08 3.19 -32.83
C TYR A 29 -3.10 3.39 -31.67
N LEU A 30 -1.83 3.02 -31.84
CA LEU A 30 -0.79 3.21 -30.82
C LEU A 30 -0.55 4.68 -30.51
N ASN A 31 -0.48 5.52 -31.52
CA ASN A 31 -0.31 6.97 -31.34
C ASN A 31 -1.52 7.59 -30.66
N ALA A 32 -2.73 7.25 -31.09
CA ALA A 32 -3.95 7.75 -30.45
C ALA A 32 -4.07 7.29 -29.00
N ALA A 33 -3.73 6.03 -28.72
CA ALA A 33 -3.74 5.47 -27.38
C ALA A 33 -2.73 6.15 -26.44
N ALA A 34 -1.54 6.47 -26.93
CA ALA A 34 -0.54 7.21 -26.17
C ALA A 34 -1.03 8.63 -25.83
N ASN A 35 -1.68 9.31 -26.78
CA ASN A 35 -2.20 10.66 -26.58
C ASN A 35 -3.27 10.75 -25.49
N ILE A 36 -4.07 9.69 -25.29
CA ILE A 36 -5.10 9.64 -24.24
C ILE A 36 -4.63 8.94 -22.96
N GLY A 37 -3.35 8.58 -22.86
CA GLY A 37 -2.77 7.91 -21.69
C GLY A 37 -3.17 6.43 -21.54
N LEU A 38 -3.79 5.80 -22.56
CA LEU A 38 -4.18 4.39 -22.48
C LEU A 38 -2.97 3.45 -22.38
N THR A 39 -1.82 3.85 -22.89
CA THR A 39 -0.56 3.08 -22.84
C THR A 39 0.40 3.56 -21.76
N ASP A 40 -0.02 4.44 -20.83
CA ASP A 40 0.82 4.92 -19.73
C ASP A 40 1.39 3.75 -18.94
N GLY A 41 2.71 3.79 -18.69
CA GLY A 41 3.42 2.73 -17.96
C GLY A 41 3.69 1.45 -18.76
N VAL A 42 3.31 1.39 -20.04
CA VAL A 42 3.55 0.22 -20.92
C VAL A 42 4.23 0.66 -22.21
N THR A 43 5.53 0.41 -22.31
CA THR A 43 6.32 0.69 -23.53
C THR A 43 6.71 -0.63 -24.18
N MET A 44 6.21 -0.88 -25.40
CA MET A 44 6.44 -2.14 -26.11
C MET A 44 6.47 -1.92 -27.64
N ASN A 45 7.15 -2.82 -28.35
CA ASN A 45 7.01 -2.93 -29.80
C ASN A 45 5.62 -3.47 -30.17
N ALA A 46 5.04 -2.99 -31.27
CA ALA A 46 3.70 -3.37 -31.73
C ALA A 46 3.48 -4.89 -31.83
N ASN A 47 4.52 -5.63 -32.26
CA ASN A 47 4.47 -7.08 -32.46
C ASN A 47 4.83 -7.90 -31.22
N ALA A 48 5.26 -7.26 -30.12
CA ALA A 48 5.59 -7.95 -28.86
C ALA A 48 4.33 -8.52 -28.21
N LYS A 49 4.45 -9.71 -27.62
CA LYS A 49 3.35 -10.34 -26.88
C LYS A 49 3.16 -9.67 -25.54
N VAL A 50 1.91 -9.31 -25.21
CA VAL A 50 1.54 -8.72 -23.91
C VAL A 50 1.53 -9.80 -22.84
N ASN A 51 2.23 -9.56 -21.74
CA ASN A 51 2.17 -10.41 -20.54
C ASN A 51 1.04 -9.95 -19.58
N ARG A 52 0.81 -10.71 -18.49
CA ARG A 52 -0.28 -10.44 -17.54
C ARG A 52 -0.15 -9.08 -16.84
N ALA A 53 1.05 -8.68 -16.45
CA ALA A 53 1.26 -7.40 -15.78
C ALA A 53 0.98 -6.22 -16.71
N GLN A 54 1.46 -6.30 -17.95
CA GLN A 54 1.19 -5.29 -18.98
C GLN A 54 -0.30 -5.21 -19.35
N ALA A 55 -0.98 -6.36 -19.43
CA ALA A 55 -2.43 -6.39 -19.65
C ALA A 55 -3.18 -5.73 -18.48
N ALA A 56 -2.80 -6.03 -17.25
CA ALA A 56 -3.40 -5.41 -16.06
C ALA A 56 -3.23 -3.88 -16.06
N GLN A 57 -2.02 -3.39 -16.40
CA GLN A 57 -1.78 -1.94 -16.50
C GLN A 57 -2.66 -1.29 -17.59
N LEU A 58 -2.76 -1.91 -18.77
CA LEU A 58 -3.61 -1.41 -19.85
C LEU A 58 -5.09 -1.40 -19.47
N PHE A 59 -5.58 -2.41 -18.75
CA PHE A 59 -6.95 -2.43 -18.25
C PHE A 59 -7.19 -1.38 -17.15
N CYS A 60 -6.24 -1.15 -16.26
CA CYS A 60 -6.32 -0.05 -15.30
C CYS A 60 -6.40 1.32 -16.00
N ASN A 61 -5.61 1.51 -17.05
CA ASN A 61 -5.68 2.73 -17.85
C ASN A 61 -7.03 2.86 -18.60
N LEU A 62 -7.56 1.75 -19.15
CA LEU A 62 -8.87 1.73 -19.79
C LEU A 62 -10.00 2.15 -18.84
N LEU A 63 -10.00 1.69 -17.59
CA LEU A 63 -11.00 2.06 -16.59
C LEU A 63 -11.03 3.57 -16.29
N ARG A 64 -9.91 4.26 -16.52
CA ARG A 64 -9.75 5.71 -16.31
C ARG A 64 -9.91 6.53 -17.60
N ALA A 65 -10.06 5.86 -18.73
CA ALA A 65 -10.10 6.52 -20.01
C ALA A 65 -11.51 7.05 -20.33
N ASP A 66 -11.56 8.19 -21.00
CA ASP A 66 -12.80 8.71 -21.55
C ASP A 66 -13.17 8.01 -22.87
N LEU A 67 -14.45 7.85 -23.06
CA LEU A 67 -15.01 7.45 -24.34
C LEU A 67 -14.79 8.56 -25.37
N LYS A 68 -14.57 8.22 -26.62
CA LYS A 68 -14.47 9.20 -27.73
C LYS A 68 -15.69 10.13 -27.79
N GLY A 69 -16.87 9.61 -27.47
CA GLY A 69 -18.11 10.39 -27.43
C GLY A 69 -18.35 11.17 -26.13
N GLY A 70 -17.39 11.17 -25.20
CA GLY A 70 -17.49 11.78 -23.88
C GLY A 70 -17.99 10.83 -22.80
N GLY A 71 -17.60 11.12 -21.55
CA GLY A 71 -17.88 10.29 -20.38
C GLY A 71 -16.87 9.17 -20.17
N GLU A 72 -16.73 8.73 -18.94
CA GLU A 72 -15.75 7.71 -18.54
C GLU A 72 -16.17 6.31 -19.01
N TYR A 73 -15.21 5.52 -19.50
CA TYR A 73 -15.46 4.13 -19.93
C TYR A 73 -16.07 3.29 -18.81
N ALA A 74 -15.64 3.49 -17.58
CA ALA A 74 -16.10 2.73 -16.42
C ALA A 74 -17.62 2.83 -16.20
N THR A 75 -18.28 3.91 -16.66
CA THR A 75 -19.75 4.05 -16.59
C THR A 75 -20.51 2.98 -17.38
N LYS A 76 -19.88 2.34 -18.38
CA LYS A 76 -20.46 1.20 -19.10
C LYS A 76 -20.49 -0.09 -18.26
N LEU A 77 -19.70 -0.14 -17.20
CA LEU A 77 -19.54 -1.32 -16.36
C LEU A 77 -20.39 -1.26 -15.08
N GLY A 78 -20.79 -0.05 -14.67
CA GLY A 78 -21.59 0.15 -13.47
C GLY A 78 -21.72 1.62 -13.08
N THR A 79 -22.16 1.84 -11.83
CA THR A 79 -22.31 3.18 -11.25
C THR A 79 -20.99 3.61 -10.61
N LEU A 80 -20.58 4.85 -10.85
CA LEU A 80 -19.38 5.44 -10.24
C LEU A 80 -19.74 6.27 -9.01
N VAL A 81 -18.96 6.11 -7.93
CA VAL A 81 -18.91 7.02 -6.78
C VAL A 81 -17.53 7.64 -6.79
N GLN A 82 -17.48 8.88 -7.25
CA GLN A 82 -16.23 9.62 -7.44
C GLN A 82 -15.82 10.35 -6.16
N ASP A 83 -14.57 10.81 -6.15
CA ASP A 83 -14.05 11.75 -5.16
C ASP A 83 -14.08 11.22 -3.71
N THR A 84 -13.95 9.91 -3.54
CA THR A 84 -14.02 9.25 -2.24
C THR A 84 -12.65 8.76 -1.79
N ILE A 85 -12.41 8.77 -0.47
CA ILE A 85 -11.21 8.19 0.13
C ILE A 85 -11.57 6.83 0.69
N LEU A 86 -10.78 5.80 0.34
CA LEU A 86 -10.92 4.46 0.91
C LEU A 86 -10.30 4.44 2.31
N LEU A 87 -11.13 4.31 3.34
CA LEU A 87 -10.70 4.42 4.73
C LEU A 87 -10.33 3.06 5.34
N ASP A 88 -11.15 2.03 5.06
CA ASP A 88 -10.96 0.68 5.60
C ASP A 88 -11.37 -0.35 4.55
N VAL A 89 -10.55 -1.36 4.35
CA VAL A 89 -10.76 -2.44 3.36
C VAL A 89 -11.34 -3.71 3.98
N ALA A 90 -11.47 -3.76 5.30
CA ALA A 90 -11.99 -4.89 6.07
C ALA A 90 -13.16 -4.50 6.99
N ALA A 91 -13.92 -3.50 6.59
CA ALA A 91 -15.04 -2.98 7.35
C ALA A 91 -16.18 -4.00 7.50
N THR A 92 -16.97 -3.85 8.54
CA THR A 92 -18.24 -4.55 8.72
C THR A 92 -19.38 -3.70 8.13
N ALA A 93 -20.22 -4.29 7.30
CA ALA A 93 -21.40 -3.63 6.76
C ALA A 93 -22.47 -3.43 7.85
N GLU A 94 -23.44 -2.55 7.59
CA GLU A 94 -24.55 -2.24 8.53
C GLU A 94 -25.35 -3.49 8.95
N ASP A 95 -25.42 -4.51 8.10
CA ASP A 95 -26.09 -5.77 8.41
C ASP A 95 -25.20 -6.79 9.11
N GLY A 96 -24.00 -6.39 9.57
CA GLY A 96 -23.04 -7.26 10.27
C GLY A 96 -22.19 -8.15 9.36
N SER A 97 -22.33 -8.08 8.04
CA SER A 97 -21.48 -8.86 7.13
C SER A 97 -20.06 -8.29 7.05
N ALA A 98 -19.06 -9.18 7.10
CA ALA A 98 -17.64 -8.81 7.16
C ALA A 98 -17.02 -8.46 5.78
N ASN A 99 -17.74 -8.60 4.67
CA ASN A 99 -17.20 -8.32 3.34
C ASN A 99 -17.61 -6.91 2.87
N ALA A 100 -17.03 -5.90 3.48
CA ALA A 100 -17.32 -4.50 3.19
C ALA A 100 -16.05 -3.64 3.22
N ILE A 101 -16.13 -2.49 2.58
CA ILE A 101 -15.13 -1.42 2.66
C ILE A 101 -15.78 -0.14 3.19
N LYS A 102 -15.03 0.64 3.96
CA LYS A 102 -15.46 1.96 4.46
C LYS A 102 -14.80 3.05 3.64
N THR A 103 -15.56 4.05 3.27
CA THR A 103 -15.07 5.22 2.55
C THR A 103 -15.55 6.50 3.24
N THR A 104 -15.10 7.66 2.75
CA THR A 104 -15.60 8.96 3.22
C THR A 104 -17.07 9.21 2.91
N ASP A 105 -17.65 8.47 1.97
CA ASP A 105 -19.08 8.54 1.68
C ASP A 105 -19.89 7.63 2.64
N LYS A 106 -19.62 6.33 2.62
CA LYS A 106 -20.27 5.34 3.51
C LYS A 106 -19.54 3.99 3.45
N THR A 107 -20.11 3.00 4.15
CA THR A 107 -19.65 1.60 4.06
C THR A 107 -20.39 0.88 2.93
N TYR A 108 -19.64 0.22 2.05
CA TYR A 108 -20.13 -0.53 0.90
C TYR A 108 -19.82 -2.01 1.03
N LYS A 109 -20.77 -2.87 0.68
CA LYS A 109 -20.48 -4.30 0.50
C LYS A 109 -19.67 -4.52 -0.76
N VAL A 110 -18.75 -5.48 -0.72
CA VAL A 110 -17.95 -5.89 -1.87
C VAL A 110 -18.66 -7.01 -2.62
N ALA A 111 -18.56 -7.02 -3.95
CA ALA A 111 -19.25 -8.01 -4.77
C ALA A 111 -18.53 -9.38 -4.72
N ASP A 112 -17.20 -9.40 -4.85
CA ASP A 112 -16.43 -10.63 -5.00
C ASP A 112 -15.18 -10.63 -4.11
N ARG A 113 -14.23 -9.73 -4.33
CA ARG A 113 -12.97 -9.67 -3.59
C ARG A 113 -12.84 -8.35 -2.84
N PRO A 114 -12.34 -8.38 -1.59
CA PRO A 114 -12.03 -7.15 -0.88
C PRO A 114 -10.95 -6.37 -1.63
N ALA A 115 -10.92 -5.05 -1.41
CA ALA A 115 -9.82 -4.22 -1.88
C ALA A 115 -8.51 -4.62 -1.19
N ASP A 116 -7.38 -4.40 -1.87
CA ASP A 116 -6.06 -4.59 -1.29
C ASP A 116 -5.83 -3.59 -0.14
N ALA A 117 -5.19 -4.03 0.95
CA ALA A 117 -4.90 -3.17 2.10
C ALA A 117 -4.07 -1.93 1.72
N SER A 118 -3.22 -2.03 0.71
CA SER A 118 -2.42 -0.91 0.20
C SER A 118 -3.26 0.19 -0.45
N MET A 119 -4.55 -0.05 -0.69
CA MET A 119 -5.50 0.95 -1.20
C MET A 119 -6.09 1.81 -0.09
N ALA A 120 -6.01 1.41 1.17
CA ALA A 120 -6.45 2.24 2.29
C ALA A 120 -5.63 3.56 2.32
N GLY A 121 -6.31 4.67 2.60
CA GLY A 121 -5.72 6.00 2.52
C GLY A 121 -5.49 6.50 1.09
N ARG A 122 -6.13 5.93 0.08
CA ARG A 122 -6.13 6.46 -1.28
C ARG A 122 -7.45 7.11 -1.63
N LYS A 123 -7.36 8.22 -2.37
CA LYS A 123 -8.51 8.87 -3.01
C LYS A 123 -8.75 8.24 -4.37
N GLY A 124 -10.01 8.15 -4.79
CA GLY A 124 -10.35 7.55 -6.08
C GLY A 124 -11.85 7.39 -6.29
N THR A 125 -12.20 6.50 -7.20
CA THR A 125 -13.56 6.23 -7.65
C THR A 125 -13.94 4.79 -7.35
N LEU A 126 -15.09 4.56 -6.73
CA LEU A 126 -15.69 3.24 -6.64
C LEU A 126 -16.49 2.94 -7.91
N LEU A 127 -16.33 1.74 -8.43
CA LEU A 127 -17.20 1.17 -9.44
C LEU A 127 -18.15 0.17 -8.76
N LEU A 128 -19.45 0.44 -8.82
CA LEU A 128 -20.50 -0.37 -8.23
C LEU A 128 -21.27 -1.15 -9.30
N ASN A 129 -21.63 -2.39 -9.00
CA ASN A 129 -22.55 -3.17 -9.83
C ASN A 129 -24.02 -2.68 -9.66
N ALA A 130 -24.94 -3.28 -10.42
CA ALA A 130 -26.36 -2.94 -10.36
C ALA A 130 -27.01 -3.16 -8.97
N SER A 131 -26.41 -3.97 -8.10
CA SER A 131 -26.85 -4.18 -6.72
C SER A 131 -26.23 -3.20 -5.71
N GLY A 132 -25.48 -2.21 -6.17
CA GLY A 132 -24.77 -1.25 -5.32
C GLY A 132 -23.55 -1.83 -4.57
N ARG A 133 -23.05 -3.00 -4.98
CA ARG A 133 -21.85 -3.61 -4.40
C ARG A 133 -20.61 -3.19 -5.17
N VAL A 134 -19.51 -3.00 -4.46
CA VAL A 134 -18.22 -2.60 -5.06
C VAL A 134 -17.66 -3.73 -5.91
N LEU A 135 -17.44 -3.43 -7.17
CA LEU A 135 -16.66 -4.27 -8.11
C LEU A 135 -15.17 -4.01 -7.98
N THR A 136 -14.79 -2.75 -7.91
CA THR A 136 -13.40 -2.33 -7.75
C THR A 136 -13.30 -0.90 -7.25
N PHE A 137 -12.14 -0.55 -6.69
CA PHE A 137 -11.71 0.81 -6.40
C PHE A 137 -10.66 1.22 -7.42
N ILE A 138 -10.85 2.36 -8.05
CA ILE A 138 -9.95 2.94 -9.07
C ILE A 138 -9.26 4.14 -8.41
N PRO A 139 -8.02 4.01 -7.92
CA PRO A 139 -7.33 5.11 -7.27
C PRO A 139 -7.00 6.22 -8.28
N ASP A 140 -7.10 7.47 -7.85
CA ASP A 140 -6.71 8.63 -8.67
C ASP A 140 -5.19 8.61 -8.97
N LYS A 141 -4.80 9.31 -10.03
CA LYS A 141 -3.39 9.67 -10.24
C LYS A 141 -2.99 10.66 -9.14
N ASP A 142 -1.96 10.33 -8.38
CA ASP A 142 -1.55 10.96 -7.11
C ASP A 142 -1.06 12.41 -7.27
N THR A 143 -1.92 13.36 -7.64
CA THR A 143 -1.56 14.77 -7.80
C THR A 143 -2.01 15.67 -6.63
N SER A 144 -2.96 15.22 -5.82
CA SER A 144 -3.57 16.01 -4.73
C SER A 144 -3.29 15.46 -3.33
N ARG A 145 -2.33 14.55 -3.18
CA ARG A 145 -1.97 13.99 -1.87
C ARG A 145 -0.48 14.03 -1.60
N LYS A 146 -0.12 14.06 -0.32
CA LYS A 146 1.25 13.89 0.14
C LYS A 146 1.29 12.95 1.34
N ILE A 147 2.11 11.91 1.26
CA ILE A 147 2.38 11.04 2.40
C ILE A 147 3.60 11.61 3.14
N ILE A 148 3.45 11.79 4.44
CA ILE A 148 4.52 12.26 5.33
C ILE A 148 4.75 11.26 6.45
N THR A 149 6.01 11.18 6.92
CA THR A 149 6.34 10.58 8.21
C THR A 149 6.48 11.72 9.20
N VAL A 150 5.70 11.72 10.27
CA VAL A 150 5.72 12.78 11.29
C VAL A 150 7.03 12.75 12.06
N SER A 151 7.82 13.81 11.99
CA SER A 151 9.04 13.99 12.77
C SER A 151 8.83 14.87 14.02
N ASP A 152 7.85 15.78 13.96
CA ASP A 152 7.45 16.64 15.06
C ASP A 152 5.99 17.10 14.89
N LYS A 153 5.37 17.54 15.96
CA LYS A 153 3.98 18.04 15.95
C LYS A 153 3.76 19.17 16.92
N SER A 154 2.88 20.09 16.56
CA SER A 154 2.32 21.11 17.45
C SER A 154 0.80 21.04 17.45
N GLN A 155 0.15 21.88 18.25
CA GLN A 155 -1.32 21.91 18.34
C GLN A 155 -2.02 22.13 16.99
N ASP A 156 -1.38 22.84 16.06
CA ASP A 156 -1.92 23.26 14.76
C ASP A 156 -1.06 22.81 13.58
N SER A 157 -0.13 21.89 13.77
CA SER A 157 0.74 21.46 12.66
C SER A 157 1.36 20.08 12.86
N LEU A 158 1.76 19.49 11.74
CA LEU A 158 2.64 18.33 11.65
C LEU A 158 3.89 18.72 10.86
N THR A 159 5.05 18.22 11.29
CA THR A 159 6.34 18.40 10.59
C THR A 159 6.77 17.06 10.00
N ASP A 160 7.18 17.05 8.74
CA ASP A 160 7.66 15.82 8.09
C ASP A 160 9.18 15.58 8.37
N SER A 161 9.67 14.41 7.95
CA SER A 161 11.07 14.01 8.13
C SER A 161 12.08 14.92 7.42
N SER A 162 11.65 15.77 6.48
CA SER A 162 12.48 16.80 5.85
C SER A 162 12.50 18.14 6.61
N GLY A 163 11.73 18.25 7.70
CA GLY A 163 11.58 19.47 8.47
C GLY A 163 10.51 20.43 7.91
N LYS A 164 9.77 20.03 6.87
CA LYS A 164 8.67 20.85 6.34
C LYS A 164 7.46 20.76 7.26
N GLN A 165 6.97 21.92 7.69
CA GLN A 165 5.79 22.07 8.52
C GLN A 165 4.52 22.23 7.66
N TYR A 166 3.46 21.52 8.05
CA TYR A 166 2.13 21.60 7.48
C TYR A 166 1.18 22.13 8.55
N LYS A 167 0.67 23.34 8.35
CA LYS A 167 -0.35 23.91 9.24
C LYS A 167 -1.69 23.27 8.93
N ILE A 168 -2.41 22.87 9.98
CA ILE A 168 -3.64 22.10 9.90
C ILE A 168 -4.67 22.73 10.83
N HIS A 169 -5.78 23.19 10.27
CA HIS A 169 -6.87 23.69 11.08
C HIS A 169 -7.49 22.56 11.92
N SER A 170 -7.83 22.83 13.18
CA SER A 170 -8.35 21.82 14.10
C SER A 170 -9.64 21.12 13.61
N ALA A 171 -10.43 21.78 12.77
CA ALA A 171 -11.67 21.24 12.20
C ALA A 171 -11.46 20.38 10.94
N VAL A 172 -10.25 20.28 10.39
CA VAL A 172 -9.98 19.42 9.23
C VAL A 172 -10.29 17.98 9.61
N LYS A 173 -11.04 17.30 8.75
CA LYS A 173 -11.42 15.90 8.97
C LYS A 173 -10.20 14.99 8.92
N ALA A 174 -10.18 14.00 9.80
CA ALA A 174 -9.11 13.03 9.92
C ALA A 174 -9.68 11.63 10.19
N TYR A 175 -9.20 10.64 9.44
CA TYR A 175 -9.45 9.24 9.75
C TYR A 175 -8.33 8.70 10.64
N TYR A 176 -8.70 8.18 11.79
CA TYR A 176 -7.78 7.66 12.80
C TYR A 176 -8.42 6.50 13.58
N ASN A 177 -7.74 5.38 13.69
CA ASN A 177 -8.19 4.20 14.44
C ASN A 177 -9.61 3.74 14.09
N GLY A 178 -9.93 3.64 12.80
CA GLY A 178 -11.24 3.16 12.35
C GLY A 178 -12.36 4.21 12.38
N GLU A 179 -12.10 5.43 12.86
CA GLU A 179 -13.12 6.48 13.04
C GLU A 179 -12.75 7.76 12.30
N GLU A 180 -13.77 8.46 11.79
CA GLU A 180 -13.63 9.81 11.27
C GLU A 180 -13.82 10.80 12.43
N LYS A 181 -12.83 11.65 12.64
CA LYS A 181 -12.76 12.68 13.69
C LYS A 181 -12.25 13.99 13.07
N THR A 182 -11.93 14.97 13.92
CA THR A 182 -11.24 16.19 13.50
C THR A 182 -9.75 16.09 13.82
N PHE A 183 -8.92 16.89 13.15
CA PHE A 183 -7.49 16.98 13.48
C PHE A 183 -7.26 17.36 14.94
N GLY A 184 -8.06 18.29 15.48
CA GLY A 184 -7.96 18.67 16.90
C GLY A 184 -8.15 17.50 17.86
N ASP A 185 -9.03 16.55 17.52
CA ASP A 185 -9.30 15.37 18.35
C ASP A 185 -8.17 14.32 18.26
N VAL A 186 -7.56 14.17 17.06
CA VAL A 186 -6.58 13.11 16.82
C VAL A 186 -5.13 13.55 17.03
N GLN A 187 -4.85 14.86 16.91
CA GLN A 187 -3.50 15.42 17.01
C GLN A 187 -2.73 15.00 18.27
N PRO A 188 -3.34 14.96 19.47
CA PRO A 188 -2.62 14.52 20.67
C PRO A 188 -2.12 13.08 20.57
N ASN A 189 -2.83 12.23 19.84
CA ASN A 189 -2.58 10.79 19.70
C ASN A 189 -1.70 10.44 18.48
N ILE A 190 -1.50 11.39 17.53
CA ILE A 190 -0.56 11.18 16.43
C ILE A 190 0.84 11.11 16.99
N ARG A 191 1.54 10.00 16.78
CA ARG A 191 2.91 9.79 17.27
C ARG A 191 3.95 10.29 16.28
N VAL A 192 5.11 10.66 16.77
CA VAL A 192 6.31 10.83 15.95
C VAL A 192 6.61 9.46 15.32
N GLY A 193 6.91 9.44 14.01
CA GLY A 193 7.05 8.21 13.22
C GLY A 193 5.76 7.75 12.53
N ALA A 194 4.59 8.32 12.88
CA ALA A 194 3.35 7.99 12.20
C ALA A 194 3.40 8.38 10.71
N SER A 195 2.81 7.53 9.87
CA SER A 195 2.56 7.86 8.47
C SER A 195 1.21 8.56 8.36
N VAL A 196 1.21 9.75 7.77
CA VAL A 196 0.00 10.55 7.55
C VAL A 196 -0.11 10.89 6.07
N THR A 197 -1.25 10.56 5.46
CA THR A 197 -1.59 11.05 4.13
C THR A 197 -2.36 12.35 4.25
N LEU A 198 -1.83 13.40 3.68
CA LEU A 198 -2.45 14.71 3.57
C LEU A 198 -3.13 14.81 2.22
N PHE A 199 -4.41 15.15 2.19
CA PHE A 199 -5.17 15.41 0.96
C PHE A 199 -5.44 16.90 0.84
N PHE A 200 -5.18 17.43 -0.34
CA PHE A 200 -5.37 18.84 -0.67
C PHE A 200 -6.50 18.98 -1.67
N ASP A 201 -7.28 20.04 -1.53
CA ASP A 201 -8.29 20.42 -2.50
C ASP A 201 -7.67 21.06 -3.76
N ALA A 202 -8.52 21.47 -4.71
CA ALA A 202 -8.10 22.11 -5.95
C ALA A 202 -7.42 23.48 -5.75
N ALA A 203 -7.65 24.14 -4.60
CA ALA A 203 -7.00 25.39 -4.23
C ALA A 203 -5.63 25.18 -3.57
N GLY A 204 -5.32 23.92 -3.20
CA GLY A 204 -4.11 23.55 -2.50
C GLY A 204 -4.24 23.64 -0.98
N ASP A 205 -5.44 23.82 -0.46
CA ASP A 205 -5.72 23.81 0.97
C ASP A 205 -5.91 22.37 1.47
N LEU A 206 -5.51 22.13 2.72
CA LEU A 206 -5.61 20.80 3.32
C LEU A 206 -7.08 20.48 3.65
N ASP A 207 -7.61 19.44 3.02
CA ASP A 207 -9.02 19.04 3.07
C ASP A 207 -9.28 17.85 4.01
N TYR A 208 -8.35 16.87 4.02
CA TYR A 208 -8.52 15.64 4.78
C TYR A 208 -7.18 15.03 5.19
N LEU A 209 -7.17 14.33 6.33
CA LEU A 209 -6.04 13.52 6.76
C LEU A 209 -6.44 12.05 6.88
N PHE A 210 -5.58 11.18 6.41
CA PHE A 210 -5.62 9.76 6.74
C PHE A 210 -4.38 9.41 7.55
N VAL A 211 -4.59 9.09 8.82
CA VAL A 211 -3.52 8.66 9.71
C VAL A 211 -3.49 7.15 9.65
N SER A 212 -2.59 6.61 8.85
CA SER A 212 -2.21 5.21 8.95
C SER A 212 -1.40 5.06 10.22
N GLY A 213 -1.62 3.99 10.97
CA GLY A 213 -1.05 3.79 12.30
C GLY A 213 0.42 4.18 12.38
N ALA A 214 0.88 4.48 13.57
CA ALA A 214 2.31 4.65 13.82
C ALA A 214 3.06 3.47 13.22
N VAL A 215 4.22 3.73 12.64
CA VAL A 215 5.21 2.69 12.37
C VAL A 215 5.20 1.79 13.59
N ALA A 216 4.97 0.51 13.40
CA ALA A 216 4.73 -0.42 14.50
C ALA A 216 5.83 -0.29 15.54
N ASP A 217 5.48 0.02 16.79
CA ASP A 217 6.44 0.04 17.90
C ASP A 217 6.79 -1.37 18.36
N GLU A 218 5.90 -2.33 18.03
CA GLU A 218 6.03 -3.74 18.40
C GLU A 218 5.69 -4.64 17.21
N ALA A 219 6.32 -5.79 17.18
CA ALA A 219 6.02 -6.85 16.26
C ALA A 219 5.98 -8.20 16.98
N VAL A 220 5.21 -9.12 16.45
CA VAL A 220 5.18 -10.52 16.88
C VAL A 220 5.77 -11.39 15.79
N ILE A 221 6.77 -12.20 16.16
CA ILE A 221 7.31 -13.22 15.27
C ILE A 221 6.46 -14.48 15.43
N VAL A 222 5.89 -14.95 14.33
CA VAL A 222 5.05 -16.15 14.30
C VAL A 222 5.89 -17.37 14.66
N GLY A 223 5.52 -18.07 15.73
CA GLY A 223 6.29 -19.17 16.27
C GLY A 223 6.12 -20.48 15.50
N ALA A 224 4.95 -20.71 14.89
CA ALA A 224 4.62 -21.95 14.15
C ALA A 224 3.59 -21.65 13.05
N GLN A 225 3.47 -22.55 12.11
CA GLN A 225 2.46 -22.45 11.06
C GLN A 225 1.04 -22.35 11.65
N GLY A 226 0.26 -21.40 11.15
CA GLY A 226 -1.14 -21.16 11.57
C GLY A 226 -1.29 -20.52 12.94
N SER A 227 -0.19 -20.17 13.63
CA SER A 227 -0.24 -19.62 14.99
C SER A 227 -0.47 -18.11 14.97
N THR A 228 -1.46 -17.66 15.74
CA THR A 228 -1.70 -16.26 16.07
C THR A 228 -1.31 -15.93 17.51
N ALA A 229 -0.60 -16.83 18.18
CA ALA A 229 -0.13 -16.62 19.55
C ALA A 229 0.75 -15.38 19.62
N GLY A 230 0.47 -14.50 20.55
CA GLY A 230 1.14 -13.22 20.73
C GLY A 230 0.44 -12.04 20.06
N PHE A 231 -0.56 -12.23 19.20
CA PHE A 231 -1.28 -11.13 18.57
C PHE A 231 -2.09 -10.30 19.57
N GLU A 232 -2.43 -10.88 20.73
CA GLU A 232 -3.01 -10.18 21.87
C GLU A 232 -2.11 -9.07 22.44
N ARG A 233 -0.81 -9.09 22.13
CA ARG A 233 0.12 -8.00 22.47
C ARG A 233 0.06 -6.84 21.49
N LEU A 234 -0.40 -7.10 20.27
CA LEU A 234 -0.50 -6.11 19.21
C LEU A 234 -1.84 -5.37 19.26
N THR A 235 -2.91 -6.05 19.64
CA THR A 235 -4.25 -5.47 19.69
C THR A 235 -5.15 -6.20 20.68
N ASP A 236 -6.01 -5.44 21.36
CA ASP A 236 -7.09 -5.98 22.20
C ASP A 236 -8.34 -6.35 21.36
N SER A 237 -8.35 -6.03 20.07
CA SER A 237 -9.45 -6.37 19.17
C SER A 237 -9.53 -7.89 18.99
N SER A 238 -10.71 -8.46 19.21
CA SER A 238 -11.00 -9.88 18.90
C SER A 238 -11.36 -10.10 17.42
N SER A 239 -11.53 -9.03 16.66
CA SER A 239 -11.95 -9.04 15.25
C SER A 239 -11.02 -8.13 14.46
N TYR A 240 -10.07 -8.71 13.74
CA TYR A 240 -9.13 -8.01 12.85
C TYR A 240 -9.01 -8.78 11.54
N ALA A 241 -8.69 -8.07 10.45
CA ALA A 241 -8.31 -8.70 9.20
C ALA A 241 -6.81 -9.05 9.22
N ILE A 242 -6.42 -10.10 8.50
CA ILE A 242 -5.02 -10.48 8.30
C ILE A 242 -4.65 -10.22 6.84
N TYR A 243 -3.56 -9.51 6.64
CA TYR A 243 -2.95 -9.30 5.33
C TYR A 243 -1.50 -9.77 5.38
N LYS A 244 -1.08 -10.52 4.37
CA LYS A 244 0.30 -10.99 4.25
C LYS A 244 0.91 -10.45 2.96
N ASN A 245 2.00 -9.69 3.11
CA ASN A 245 2.67 -9.00 1.99
C ASN A 245 1.67 -8.17 1.15
N GLY A 246 0.78 -7.44 1.83
CA GLY A 246 -0.23 -6.59 1.21
C GLY A 246 -1.44 -7.33 0.61
N MET A 247 -1.53 -8.66 0.73
CA MET A 247 -2.65 -9.45 0.21
C MET A 247 -3.51 -10.00 1.35
N PRO A 248 -4.85 -10.05 1.18
CA PRO A 248 -5.74 -10.70 2.14
C PRO A 248 -5.27 -12.13 2.43
N SER A 249 -5.24 -12.49 3.70
CA SER A 249 -4.72 -13.77 4.17
C SER A 249 -5.53 -14.30 5.37
N SER A 250 -5.15 -15.45 5.86
CA SER A 250 -5.76 -16.07 7.03
C SER A 250 -4.70 -16.63 7.97
N ALA A 251 -5.07 -16.94 9.21
CA ALA A 251 -4.16 -17.53 10.18
C ALA A 251 -3.47 -18.81 9.65
N SER A 252 -4.18 -19.65 8.88
CA SER A 252 -3.64 -20.89 8.32
C SER A 252 -2.48 -20.69 7.34
N GLU A 253 -2.35 -19.50 6.75
CA GLU A 253 -1.30 -19.16 5.79
C GLU A 253 -0.04 -18.57 6.46
N LEU A 254 -0.12 -18.30 7.76
CA LEU A 254 1.02 -17.82 8.53
C LEU A 254 2.06 -18.93 8.68
N ARG A 255 3.32 -18.57 8.57
CA ARG A 255 4.45 -19.50 8.69
C ARG A 255 5.38 -19.09 9.82
N GLN A 256 6.16 -20.02 10.31
CA GLN A 256 7.19 -19.72 11.30
C GLN A 256 8.15 -18.64 10.78
N TYR A 257 8.48 -17.70 11.65
CA TYR A 257 9.32 -16.53 11.36
C TYR A 257 8.69 -15.48 10.43
N ASP A 258 7.39 -15.54 10.14
CA ASP A 258 6.67 -14.39 9.65
C ASP A 258 6.60 -13.31 10.73
N VAL A 259 6.56 -12.05 10.33
CA VAL A 259 6.53 -10.90 11.24
C VAL A 259 5.17 -10.23 11.14
N ALA A 260 4.45 -10.21 12.25
CA ALA A 260 3.15 -9.57 12.36
C ALA A 260 3.27 -8.21 13.07
N THR A 261 2.62 -7.21 12.53
CA THR A 261 2.41 -5.87 13.12
C THR A 261 0.94 -5.53 13.08
N TYR A 262 0.49 -4.57 13.88
CA TYR A 262 -0.91 -4.13 13.89
C TYR A 262 -1.03 -2.71 13.38
N ASP A 263 -1.91 -2.53 12.42
CA ASP A 263 -2.35 -1.22 11.94
C ASP A 263 -3.71 -0.89 12.58
N ALA A 264 -3.69 -0.03 13.58
CA ALA A 264 -4.87 0.37 14.31
C ALA A 264 -5.85 1.21 13.45
N ALA A 265 -5.35 1.93 12.46
CA ALA A 265 -6.19 2.75 11.58
C ALA A 265 -7.12 1.89 10.72
N THR A 266 -6.65 0.72 10.29
CA THR A 266 -7.41 -0.20 9.45
C THR A 266 -7.89 -1.45 10.19
N ASN A 267 -7.60 -1.57 11.50
CA ASN A 267 -7.86 -2.76 12.31
C ASN A 267 -7.33 -4.04 11.66
N THR A 268 -6.09 -4.00 11.24
CA THR A 268 -5.48 -5.05 10.40
C THR A 268 -4.18 -5.56 11.02
N ILE A 269 -4.02 -6.87 11.09
CA ILE A 269 -2.72 -7.52 11.30
C ILE A 269 -2.01 -7.62 9.95
N ARG A 270 -0.92 -6.88 9.80
CA ARG A 270 -0.04 -6.89 8.62
C ARG A 270 1.09 -7.86 8.86
N VAL A 271 1.29 -8.80 7.95
CA VAL A 271 2.27 -9.87 8.09
C VAL A 271 3.25 -9.84 6.93
N SER A 272 4.52 -9.76 7.25
CA SER A 272 5.63 -9.86 6.29
C SER A 272 6.32 -11.21 6.44
N ASP A 273 6.67 -11.85 5.34
CA ASP A 273 7.57 -13.01 5.32
C ASP A 273 8.99 -12.65 4.87
N THR A 274 9.29 -11.36 4.76
CA THR A 274 10.60 -10.86 4.30
C THR A 274 11.71 -11.20 5.29
N LYS A 275 12.70 -11.92 4.80
CA LYS A 275 13.88 -12.37 5.55
C LYS A 275 15.14 -12.03 4.76
N ILE A 276 16.14 -11.43 5.41
CA ILE A 276 17.41 -11.09 4.78
C ILE A 276 18.56 -11.75 5.55
N THR A 277 19.28 -12.65 4.90
CA THR A 277 20.49 -13.25 5.47
C THR A 277 21.70 -12.43 5.07
N ALA A 278 22.35 -11.80 6.05
CA ALA A 278 23.49 -10.93 5.83
C ALA A 278 24.42 -10.87 7.06
N TYR A 279 25.59 -10.24 6.89
CA TYR A 279 26.46 -9.94 8.02
C TYR A 279 25.94 -8.77 8.82
N TYR A 280 25.84 -8.94 10.14
CA TYR A 280 25.46 -7.91 11.10
C TYR A 280 26.66 -6.96 11.33
N THR A 281 26.68 -5.83 10.64
CA THR A 281 27.88 -4.99 10.58
C THR A 281 27.91 -3.82 11.56
N TYR A 282 26.74 -3.37 12.05
CA TYR A 282 26.64 -2.25 12.95
C TYR A 282 25.31 -2.26 13.74
N ALA A 283 25.34 -1.71 14.96
CA ALA A 283 24.20 -1.50 15.83
C ALA A 283 24.35 -0.16 16.59
N GLU A 284 23.28 0.61 16.63
CA GLU A 284 23.20 1.87 17.35
C GLU A 284 22.10 1.81 18.41
N PRO A 285 22.32 2.22 19.65
CA PRO A 285 23.58 2.63 20.26
C PRO A 285 24.52 1.44 20.57
N ASN A 286 24.03 0.20 20.60
CA ASN A 286 24.79 -1.01 20.88
C ASN A 286 24.01 -2.26 20.44
N THR A 287 24.60 -3.44 20.55
CA THR A 287 23.96 -4.73 20.17
C THR A 287 22.93 -5.25 21.17
N THR A 288 22.88 -4.69 22.40
CA THR A 288 21.95 -5.17 23.43
C THR A 288 20.56 -4.50 23.30
N SER A 289 20.52 -3.25 22.88
CA SER A 289 19.28 -2.49 22.68
C SER A 289 19.39 -1.61 21.44
N PRO A 290 19.53 -2.21 20.26
CA PRO A 290 19.67 -1.44 19.04
C PRO A 290 18.36 -0.77 18.64
N VAL A 291 18.44 0.50 18.22
CA VAL A 291 17.36 1.23 17.56
C VAL A 291 17.57 1.30 16.05
N LYS A 292 18.82 1.04 15.61
CA LYS A 292 19.20 0.88 14.21
C LYS A 292 20.22 -0.23 14.06
N VAL A 293 20.16 -0.92 12.98
CA VAL A 293 21.14 -1.95 12.59
C VAL A 293 21.57 -1.75 11.14
N LYS A 294 22.78 -2.20 10.83
CA LYS A 294 23.31 -2.12 9.46
C LYS A 294 23.72 -3.49 8.95
N PHE A 295 23.28 -3.79 7.73
CA PHE A 295 23.67 -4.94 6.95
C PHE A 295 23.54 -4.62 5.46
N LEU A 296 24.29 -5.28 4.61
CA LEU A 296 24.34 -5.02 3.15
C LEU A 296 24.53 -3.52 2.80
N GLY A 297 25.24 -2.77 3.65
CA GLY A 297 25.45 -1.34 3.45
C GLY A 297 24.24 -0.45 3.76
N GLN A 298 23.09 -1.01 4.13
CA GLN A 298 21.88 -0.28 4.47
C GLN A 298 21.68 -0.19 5.98
N GLU A 299 21.23 0.94 6.46
CA GLU A 299 20.79 1.14 7.84
C GLU A 299 19.27 1.03 7.91
N LEU A 300 18.79 0.14 8.77
CA LEU A 300 17.36 -0.06 9.00
C LEU A 300 17.02 0.17 10.48
N PRO A 301 15.85 0.74 10.77
CA PRO A 301 15.37 0.85 12.14
C PRO A 301 15.14 -0.55 12.72
N ALA A 302 15.44 -0.72 14.02
CA ALA A 302 15.15 -1.93 14.75
C ALA A 302 14.04 -1.66 15.78
N LEU A 303 13.03 -2.51 15.80
CA LEU A 303 11.98 -2.46 16.78
C LEU A 303 12.50 -2.85 18.16
N ARG A 304 11.89 -2.34 19.21
CA ARG A 304 12.23 -2.73 20.58
C ARG A 304 12.11 -4.24 20.78
N SER A 305 11.11 -4.89 20.16
CA SER A 305 10.92 -6.34 20.18
C SER A 305 12.08 -7.14 19.58
N ALA A 306 12.92 -6.52 18.76
CA ALA A 306 14.08 -7.17 18.14
C ALA A 306 15.28 -7.29 19.09
N ALA A 307 15.35 -6.50 20.17
CA ALA A 307 16.52 -6.38 21.02
C ALA A 307 16.97 -7.72 21.60
N ASP A 308 16.05 -8.52 22.16
CA ASP A 308 16.38 -9.80 22.76
C ASP A 308 17.01 -10.79 21.74
N SER A 309 16.45 -10.86 20.54
CA SER A 309 16.96 -11.75 19.50
C SER A 309 18.29 -11.26 18.90
N LEU A 310 18.46 -9.95 18.74
CA LEU A 310 19.68 -9.34 18.22
C LEU A 310 20.84 -9.42 19.21
N SER A 311 20.56 -9.32 20.53
CA SER A 311 21.57 -9.43 21.58
C SER A 311 22.31 -10.78 21.60
N GLY A 312 21.69 -11.81 21.04
CA GLY A 312 22.30 -13.14 20.89
C GLY A 312 23.36 -13.23 19.78
N PHE A 313 23.54 -12.19 18.98
CA PHE A 313 24.51 -12.16 17.85
C PHE A 313 25.56 -11.10 18.04
N LYS A 314 26.76 -11.35 17.50
CA LYS A 314 27.89 -10.41 17.51
C LYS A 314 27.99 -9.69 16.15
N LEU A 315 28.56 -8.49 16.17
CA LEU A 315 28.94 -7.81 14.94
C LEU A 315 29.95 -8.68 14.16
N GLY A 316 29.73 -8.77 12.86
CA GLY A 316 30.48 -9.65 11.96
C GLY A 316 29.90 -11.06 11.81
N GLU A 317 28.89 -11.45 12.57
CA GLU A 317 28.20 -12.73 12.37
C GLU A 317 27.18 -12.65 11.22
N GLN A 318 26.98 -13.76 10.53
CA GLN A 318 25.93 -13.90 9.54
C GLN A 318 24.62 -14.25 10.25
N VAL A 319 23.60 -13.44 10.04
CA VAL A 319 22.27 -13.54 10.67
C VAL A 319 21.19 -13.45 9.61
N THR A 320 20.04 -14.03 9.90
CA THR A 320 18.82 -13.78 9.12
C THR A 320 17.96 -12.79 9.88
N PHE A 321 17.84 -11.59 9.34
CA PHE A 321 16.98 -10.53 9.84
C PHE A 321 15.55 -10.76 9.39
N LEU A 322 14.60 -10.61 10.30
CA LEU A 322 13.17 -10.74 10.08
C LEU A 322 12.59 -9.32 10.01
N LEU A 323 11.96 -8.97 8.90
CA LEU A 323 11.52 -7.61 8.62
C LEU A 323 10.01 -7.48 8.65
N THR A 324 9.52 -6.33 9.14
CA THR A 324 8.14 -5.89 8.95
C THR A 324 7.88 -5.52 7.48
N GLU A 325 6.63 -5.32 7.10
CA GLU A 325 6.29 -4.76 5.77
C GLU A 325 6.90 -3.37 5.53
N ASP A 326 7.13 -2.60 6.59
CA ASP A 326 7.74 -1.28 6.55
C ASP A 326 9.29 -1.31 6.65
N ASN A 327 9.90 -2.50 6.42
CA ASN A 327 11.34 -2.72 6.44
C ASN A 327 12.03 -2.40 7.78
N GLN A 328 11.32 -2.53 8.90
CA GLN A 328 11.92 -2.47 10.23
C GLN A 328 12.38 -3.86 10.66
N VAL A 329 13.50 -3.94 11.35
CA VAL A 329 13.97 -5.21 11.90
C VAL A 329 13.17 -5.56 13.16
N ALA A 330 12.38 -6.61 13.08
CA ALA A 330 11.55 -7.12 14.17
C ALA A 330 12.26 -8.20 14.99
N GLY A 331 13.31 -8.81 14.44
CA GLY A 331 14.11 -9.81 15.11
C GLY A 331 15.18 -10.40 14.21
N ALA A 332 15.94 -11.32 14.78
CA ALA A 332 16.98 -12.04 14.07
C ALA A 332 17.04 -13.51 14.49
N VAL A 333 17.41 -14.38 13.56
CA VAL A 333 17.62 -15.80 13.80
C VAL A 333 18.89 -16.28 13.10
N SER A 334 19.43 -17.44 13.51
CA SER A 334 20.57 -18.01 12.79
C SER A 334 20.15 -18.45 11.38
N PRO A 335 21.05 -18.38 10.38
CA PRO A 335 20.75 -18.80 9.01
C PRO A 335 20.38 -20.29 8.87
N GLN A 336 20.71 -21.10 9.89
CA GLN A 336 20.32 -22.51 9.97
C GLN A 336 18.83 -22.69 10.31
N LYS A 337 18.23 -21.74 11.07
CA LYS A 337 16.82 -21.78 11.46
C LYS A 337 15.91 -21.21 10.38
N ALA A 338 16.33 -20.11 9.74
CA ALA A 338 15.63 -19.54 8.60
C ALA A 338 16.64 -18.90 7.65
N ARG A 339 16.41 -19.02 6.34
CA ARG A 339 17.21 -18.37 5.30
C ARG A 339 16.47 -17.16 4.75
N GLY A 340 17.23 -16.19 4.23
CA GLY A 340 16.68 -15.04 3.52
C GLY A 340 15.87 -15.49 2.29
N ASN A 341 14.75 -14.81 2.06
CA ASN A 341 13.86 -15.00 0.91
C ASN A 341 13.64 -13.69 0.14
N ALA A 342 14.32 -12.61 0.55
CA ALA A 342 14.19 -11.33 -0.13
C ALA A 342 14.84 -11.41 -1.52
N VAL A 343 14.12 -10.83 -2.50
CA VAL A 343 14.60 -10.67 -3.87
C VAL A 343 14.82 -9.17 -4.09
N GLY A 344 16.04 -8.81 -4.51
CA GLY A 344 16.41 -7.43 -4.82
C GLY A 344 16.67 -7.22 -6.31
N ILE A 345 16.56 -5.98 -6.77
CA ILE A 345 17.03 -5.56 -8.10
C ILE A 345 18.45 -5.02 -7.92
N ALA A 346 19.41 -5.56 -8.65
CA ALA A 346 20.77 -5.02 -8.68
C ALA A 346 20.73 -3.63 -9.35
N THR A 347 21.05 -2.58 -8.59
CA THR A 347 21.12 -1.21 -9.13
C THR A 347 22.50 -0.86 -9.68
N SER A 348 23.53 -1.60 -9.28
CA SER A 348 24.87 -1.52 -9.86
C SER A 348 25.62 -2.84 -9.65
N VAL A 349 26.43 -3.21 -10.63
CA VAL A 349 27.37 -4.35 -10.53
C VAL A 349 28.77 -3.80 -10.82
N SER A 350 29.68 -3.95 -9.88
CA SER A 350 31.12 -3.69 -10.13
C SER A 350 31.84 -5.03 -10.27
N THR A 351 32.54 -5.21 -11.37
CA THR A 351 33.55 -6.28 -11.49
C THR A 351 34.84 -5.76 -10.89
N ASN A 352 35.31 -6.37 -9.80
CA ASN A 352 36.68 -6.16 -9.38
C ASN A 352 37.55 -7.02 -10.31
N GLU A 353 38.40 -6.37 -11.10
CA GLU A 353 39.54 -6.99 -11.78
C GLU A 353 40.66 -7.29 -10.78
#